data_a78a796f7bc55cb501d35b42182eeb36
#
_entry.id   a78a796f7bc55cb501d35b42182eeb36
#
_cell.length_a   1.000
_cell.length_b   1.000
_cell.length_c   1.000
_cell.angle_alpha   90.00
_cell.angle_beta   90.00
_cell.angle_gamma   90.00
#
_symmetry.space_group_name_H-M   'P 1'
#
loop_
_entity.id
_entity.type
_entity.pdbx_description
1 polymer ?
#
loop_
_entity_poly.entity_id
_entity_poly.type
_entity_poly.pdbx_seq_one_letter_code
_entity_poly.pdbx_strand_id
1 'polypeptide(L)'
;MHGAGAMGALLIFIIWLLGAVLHSKALAIVSVSVFVTTILILYAASTIYHLLPQGPAKLFFQWVDRSAIYLLIAGTYTPVTLMVLHDVWGMILLVLEWVLALVGILLLVFTGKRFYTLSLMLYLLMGWMAVFAVLPLYRASPGWFLWLLLGGGAAYTLGVVFFLLDQRKYFHSIWHIFVIAGTALQFWAILQFAG
;
A
#
# COMPACT_ATOMS: atom_id res chain seq x y z
N MET A 1 -2.05 6.21 -15.80
CA MET A 1 -2.06 6.90 -14.49
C MET A 1 -0.99 6.37 -13.54
N HIS A 2 -0.88 5.06 -13.30
CA HIS A 2 0.11 4.50 -12.35
C HIS A 2 1.57 4.80 -12.74
N GLY A 3 1.93 4.85 -14.02
CA GLY A 3 3.28 5.23 -14.43
C GLY A 3 3.69 6.64 -13.96
N ALA A 4 2.79 7.61 -14.06
CA ALA A 4 3.02 8.96 -13.53
C ALA A 4 3.11 8.96 -11.99
N GLY A 5 2.27 8.16 -11.32
CA GLY A 5 2.33 7.97 -9.86
C GLY A 5 3.65 7.35 -9.41
N ALA A 6 4.16 6.34 -10.13
CA ALA A 6 5.45 5.72 -9.85
C ALA A 6 6.61 6.71 -9.99
N MET A 7 6.62 7.51 -11.06
CA MET A 7 7.64 8.55 -11.26
C MET A 7 7.60 9.60 -10.16
N GLY A 8 6.39 10.06 -9.78
CA GLY A 8 6.21 11.03 -8.70
C GLY A 8 6.69 10.49 -7.35
N ALA A 9 6.31 9.27 -6.99
CA ALA A 9 6.75 8.62 -5.76
C ALA A 9 8.27 8.43 -5.73
N LEU A 10 8.88 8.01 -6.83
CA LEU A 10 10.33 7.85 -6.94
C LEU A 10 11.07 9.17 -6.78
N LEU A 11 10.63 10.24 -7.44
CA LEU A 11 11.26 11.56 -7.35
C LEU A 11 11.18 12.12 -5.92
N ILE A 12 10.00 12.07 -5.29
CA ILE A 12 9.84 12.53 -3.91
C ILE A 12 10.69 11.70 -2.96
N PHE A 13 10.75 10.38 -3.16
CA PHE A 13 11.60 9.50 -2.34
C PHE A 13 13.09 9.84 -2.48
N ILE A 14 13.59 10.07 -3.69
CA ILE A 14 15.00 10.46 -3.92
C ILE A 14 15.32 11.76 -3.21
N ILE A 15 14.46 12.79 -3.34
CA ILE A 15 14.64 14.08 -2.67
C ILE A 15 14.65 13.90 -1.14
N TRP A 16 13.69 13.14 -0.61
CA TRP A 16 13.63 12.83 0.82
C TRP A 16 14.86 12.05 1.29
N LEU A 17 15.30 11.02 0.53
CA LEU A 17 16.43 10.17 0.89
C LEU A 17 17.74 10.98 0.97
N LEU A 18 17.97 11.92 0.05
CA LEU A 18 19.13 12.81 0.09
C LEU A 18 19.19 13.63 1.37
N GLY A 19 18.05 14.11 1.87
CA GLY A 19 17.96 14.78 3.17
C GLY A 19 18.08 13.80 4.34
N ALA A 20 17.40 12.67 4.26
CA ALA A 20 17.31 11.67 5.33
C ALA A 20 18.65 11.00 5.67
N VAL A 21 19.53 10.77 4.68
CA VAL A 21 20.87 10.19 4.89
C VAL A 21 21.69 11.03 5.87
N LEU A 22 21.48 12.33 5.92
CA LEU A 22 22.23 13.25 6.79
C LEU A 22 21.62 13.42 8.19
N HIS A 23 20.30 13.20 8.34
CA HIS A 23 19.56 13.62 9.54
C HIS A 23 18.67 12.52 10.14
N SER A 24 18.27 11.51 9.38
CA SER A 24 17.32 10.48 9.84
C SER A 24 18.02 9.24 10.39
N LYS A 25 17.32 8.54 11.29
CA LYS A 25 17.78 7.25 11.82
C LYS A 25 17.73 6.17 10.73
N ALA A 26 18.70 5.24 10.74
CA ALA A 26 18.76 4.13 9.77
C ALA A 26 17.44 3.34 9.68
N LEU A 27 16.73 3.18 10.79
CA LEU A 27 15.43 2.51 10.83
C LEU A 27 14.37 3.23 10.00
N ALA A 28 14.34 4.57 10.00
CA ALA A 28 13.43 5.36 9.18
C ALA A 28 13.76 5.19 7.69
N ILE A 29 15.03 5.23 7.32
CA ILE A 29 15.47 5.04 5.94
C ILE A 29 15.05 3.66 5.43
N VAL A 30 15.32 2.60 6.20
CA VAL A 30 14.97 1.23 5.81
C VAL A 30 13.46 1.06 5.67
N SER A 31 12.69 1.47 6.68
CA SER A 31 11.24 1.27 6.68
C SER A 31 10.52 2.06 5.57
N VAL A 32 10.92 3.31 5.32
CA VAL A 32 10.38 4.11 4.21
C VAL A 32 10.81 3.50 2.86
N SER A 33 12.03 3.00 2.75
CA SER A 33 12.50 2.33 1.52
C SER A 33 11.69 1.08 1.21
N VAL A 34 11.34 0.27 2.21
CA VAL A 34 10.43 -0.88 2.04
C VAL A 34 9.08 -0.42 1.48
N PHE A 35 8.46 0.59 2.09
CA PHE A 35 7.18 1.12 1.62
C PHE A 35 7.25 1.63 0.18
N VAL A 36 8.24 2.46 -0.14
CA VAL A 36 8.41 2.99 -1.51
C VAL A 36 8.63 1.86 -2.53
N THR A 37 9.42 0.85 -2.17
CA THR A 37 9.64 -0.31 -3.03
C THR A 37 8.31 -1.00 -3.36
N THR A 38 7.42 -1.17 -2.38
CA THR A 38 6.09 -1.78 -2.62
C THR A 38 5.19 -0.89 -3.48
N ILE A 39 5.25 0.43 -3.34
CA ILE A 39 4.56 1.38 -4.26
C ILE A 39 5.05 1.19 -5.69
N LEU A 40 6.38 1.16 -5.89
CA LEU A 40 6.97 1.02 -7.21
C LEU A 40 6.63 -0.32 -7.85
N ILE A 41 6.64 -1.42 -7.07
CA ILE A 41 6.22 -2.75 -7.54
C ILE A 41 4.78 -2.72 -8.02
N LEU A 42 3.84 -2.19 -7.22
CA LEU A 42 2.43 -2.12 -7.59
C LEU A 42 2.24 -1.27 -8.85
N TYR A 43 2.79 -0.07 -8.90
CA TYR A 43 2.55 0.85 -10.01
C TYR A 43 3.21 0.38 -11.30
N ALA A 44 4.39 -0.25 -11.21
CA ALA A 44 5.03 -0.88 -12.37
C ALA A 44 4.23 -2.07 -12.88
N ALA A 45 3.85 -2.99 -11.99
CA ALA A 45 3.04 -4.17 -12.34
C ALA A 45 1.71 -3.78 -13.00
N SER A 46 1.00 -2.82 -12.41
CA SER A 46 -0.26 -2.32 -12.92
C SER A 46 -0.09 -1.64 -14.29
N THR A 47 0.95 -0.82 -14.45
CA THR A 47 1.24 -0.16 -15.74
C THR A 47 1.51 -1.20 -16.82
N ILE A 48 2.37 -2.19 -16.55
CA ILE A 48 2.70 -3.26 -17.50
C ILE A 48 1.44 -4.07 -17.84
N TYR A 49 0.67 -4.49 -16.83
CA TYR A 49 -0.58 -5.23 -17.03
C TYR A 49 -1.52 -4.52 -18.00
N HIS A 50 -1.70 -3.20 -17.84
CA HIS A 50 -2.61 -2.43 -18.69
C HIS A 50 -2.08 -2.19 -20.11
N LEU A 51 -0.76 -2.10 -20.29
CA LEU A 51 -0.13 -1.90 -21.60
C LEU A 51 -0.05 -3.18 -22.44
N LEU A 52 -0.03 -4.36 -21.82
CA LEU A 52 0.13 -5.61 -22.53
C LEU A 52 -1.14 -5.99 -23.33
N PRO A 53 -0.97 -6.52 -24.56
CA PRO A 53 -2.07 -7.13 -25.33
C PRO A 53 -2.56 -8.40 -24.64
N GLN A 54 -3.76 -8.87 -25.03
CA GLN A 54 -4.31 -10.13 -24.51
C GLN A 54 -3.36 -11.31 -24.79
N GLY A 55 -3.09 -12.11 -23.79
CA GLY A 55 -2.19 -13.26 -23.91
C GLY A 55 -1.61 -13.73 -22.57
N PRO A 56 -0.73 -14.74 -22.58
CA PRO A 56 -0.16 -15.30 -21.34
C PRO A 56 0.59 -14.29 -20.47
N ALA A 57 1.34 -13.38 -21.10
CA ALA A 57 2.05 -12.31 -20.38
C ALA A 57 1.10 -11.39 -19.64
N LYS A 58 -0.03 -11.00 -20.25
CA LYS A 58 -1.05 -10.20 -19.58
C LYS A 58 -1.68 -10.93 -18.39
N LEU A 59 -1.93 -12.22 -18.51
CA LEU A 59 -2.44 -13.04 -17.40
C LEU A 59 -1.43 -13.10 -16.26
N PHE A 60 -0.16 -13.30 -16.56
CA PHE A 60 0.91 -13.29 -15.56
C PHE A 60 0.98 -11.93 -14.82
N PHE A 61 1.02 -10.81 -15.56
CA PHE A 61 1.06 -9.49 -14.95
C PHE A 61 -0.22 -9.11 -14.21
N GLN A 62 -1.38 -9.67 -14.57
CA GLN A 62 -2.59 -9.53 -13.77
C GLN A 62 -2.45 -10.15 -12.36
N TRP A 63 -1.73 -11.27 -12.26
CA TRP A 63 -1.44 -11.91 -10.97
C TRP A 63 -0.43 -11.09 -10.17
N VAL A 64 0.60 -10.58 -10.83
CA VAL A 64 1.61 -9.71 -10.18
C VAL A 64 0.96 -8.42 -9.66
N ASP A 65 0.13 -7.75 -10.47
CA ASP A 65 -0.60 -6.54 -10.12
C ASP A 65 -1.47 -6.74 -8.86
N ARG A 66 -2.21 -7.84 -8.80
CA ARG A 66 -3.03 -8.19 -7.62
C ARG A 66 -2.21 -8.58 -6.41
N SER A 67 -1.15 -9.33 -6.59
CA SER A 67 -0.22 -9.70 -5.51
C SER A 67 0.46 -8.47 -4.92
N ALA A 68 0.77 -7.48 -5.74
CA ALA A 68 1.40 -6.25 -5.32
C ALA A 68 0.52 -5.39 -4.40
N ILE A 69 -0.81 -5.56 -4.41
CA ILE A 69 -1.71 -4.90 -3.45
C ILE A 69 -1.43 -5.39 -2.03
N TYR A 70 -1.25 -6.70 -1.83
CA TYR A 70 -0.87 -7.25 -0.53
C TYR A 70 0.46 -6.68 -0.03
N LEU A 71 1.45 -6.61 -0.94
CA LEU A 71 2.76 -6.03 -0.61
C LEU A 71 2.65 -4.55 -0.26
N LEU A 72 1.83 -3.77 -0.97
CA LEU A 72 1.62 -2.35 -0.67
C LEU A 72 1.03 -2.16 0.73
N ILE A 73 0.02 -2.96 1.11
CA ILE A 73 -0.60 -2.87 2.43
C ILE A 73 0.44 -3.17 3.50
N ALA A 74 1.12 -4.32 3.45
CA ALA A 74 2.15 -4.68 4.43
C ALA A 74 3.33 -3.68 4.42
N GLY A 75 3.70 -3.17 3.24
CA GLY A 75 4.72 -2.13 3.07
C GLY A 75 4.35 -0.82 3.77
N THR A 76 3.08 -0.42 3.74
CA THR A 76 2.58 0.77 4.44
C THR A 76 2.67 0.60 5.97
N TYR A 77 2.34 -0.59 6.47
CA TYR A 77 2.46 -0.87 7.90
C TYR A 77 3.91 -0.87 8.40
N THR A 78 4.89 -1.18 7.55
CA THR A 78 6.30 -1.27 7.96
C THR A 78 6.81 0.02 8.62
N PRO A 79 6.74 1.23 8.02
CA PRO A 79 7.13 2.45 8.69
C PRO A 79 6.21 2.84 9.85
N VAL A 80 4.91 2.58 9.77
CA VAL A 80 3.97 2.89 10.85
C VAL A 80 4.30 2.10 12.11
N THR A 81 4.62 0.82 11.98
CA THR A 81 4.93 -0.05 13.12
C THR A 81 6.34 0.17 13.65
N LEU A 82 7.34 0.33 12.77
CA LEU A 82 8.73 0.48 13.19
C LEU A 82 9.10 1.88 13.68
N MET A 83 8.43 2.91 13.17
CA MET A 83 8.78 4.30 13.52
C MET A 83 7.82 4.91 14.55
N VAL A 84 6.54 4.51 14.55
CA VAL A 84 5.51 5.10 15.42
C VAL A 84 5.19 4.17 16.58
N LEU A 85 4.91 2.89 16.32
CA LEU A 85 4.58 1.89 17.34
C LEU A 85 5.83 1.08 17.71
N HIS A 86 6.67 1.60 18.60
CA HIS A 86 7.92 0.93 19.02
C HIS A 86 7.70 -0.18 20.06
N ASP A 87 6.47 -0.65 20.25
CA ASP A 87 6.07 -1.59 21.28
C ASP A 87 5.71 -2.97 20.72
N VAL A 88 5.23 -3.84 21.61
CA VAL A 88 4.77 -5.19 21.24
C VAL A 88 3.64 -5.16 20.21
N TRP A 89 2.74 -4.17 20.27
CA TRP A 89 1.65 -4.02 19.32
C TRP A 89 2.16 -3.73 17.91
N GLY A 90 3.16 -2.85 17.78
CA GLY A 90 3.80 -2.58 16.50
C GLY A 90 4.41 -3.83 15.90
N MET A 91 5.12 -4.63 16.70
CA MET A 91 5.73 -5.87 16.22
C MET A 91 4.70 -6.94 15.82
N ILE A 92 3.63 -7.10 16.62
CA ILE A 92 2.53 -8.02 16.28
C ILE A 92 1.88 -7.62 14.95
N LEU A 93 1.54 -6.34 14.77
CA LEU A 93 0.95 -5.86 13.52
C LEU A 93 1.88 -6.05 12.34
N LEU A 94 3.18 -5.73 12.48
CA LEU A 94 4.17 -5.91 11.42
C LEU A 94 4.22 -7.35 10.93
N VAL A 95 4.40 -8.29 11.87
CA VAL A 95 4.50 -9.71 11.54
C VAL A 95 3.20 -10.21 10.92
N LEU A 96 2.05 -9.83 11.50
CA LEU A 96 0.74 -10.28 11.04
C LEU A 96 0.45 -9.77 9.62
N GLU A 97 0.76 -8.50 9.31
CA GLU A 97 0.57 -7.93 7.98
C GLU A 97 1.42 -8.63 6.91
N TRP A 98 2.70 -8.90 7.20
CA TRP A 98 3.56 -9.61 6.25
C TRP A 98 3.17 -11.08 6.09
N VAL A 99 2.73 -11.76 7.16
CA VAL A 99 2.20 -13.13 7.10
C VAL A 99 0.91 -13.17 6.27
N LEU A 100 -0.02 -12.25 6.52
CA LEU A 100 -1.26 -12.17 5.75
C LEU A 100 -1.01 -11.82 4.28
N ALA A 101 -0.04 -10.95 3.99
CA ALA A 101 0.38 -10.66 2.62
C ALA A 101 0.90 -11.92 1.92
N LEU A 102 1.79 -12.66 2.56
CA LEU A 102 2.30 -13.92 2.02
C LEU A 102 1.19 -14.95 1.79
N VAL A 103 0.34 -15.17 2.77
CA VAL A 103 -0.81 -16.09 2.67
C VAL A 103 -1.75 -15.66 1.55
N GLY A 104 -2.08 -14.37 1.45
CA GLY A 104 -2.95 -13.84 0.39
C GLY A 104 -2.36 -14.02 -1.01
N ILE A 105 -1.04 -13.79 -1.18
CA ILE A 105 -0.33 -14.03 -2.43
C ILE A 105 -0.35 -15.52 -2.79
N LEU A 106 -0.02 -16.41 -1.85
CA LEU A 106 -0.04 -17.86 -2.08
C LEU A 106 -1.43 -18.35 -2.46
N LEU A 107 -2.47 -17.90 -1.73
CA LEU A 107 -3.85 -18.23 -2.08
C LEU A 107 -4.20 -17.76 -3.49
N LEU A 108 -3.84 -16.55 -3.87
CA LEU A 108 -4.10 -16.01 -5.21
C LEU A 108 -3.39 -16.82 -6.29
N VAL A 109 -2.14 -17.22 -6.08
CA VAL A 109 -1.33 -18.02 -7.02
C VAL A 109 -1.90 -19.41 -7.19
N PHE A 110 -2.28 -20.10 -6.12
CA PHE A 110 -2.73 -21.51 -6.19
C PHE A 110 -4.20 -21.68 -6.57
N THR A 111 -5.06 -20.69 -6.33
CA THR A 111 -6.51 -20.84 -6.51
C THR A 111 -7.09 -20.01 -7.66
N GLY A 112 -6.33 -19.06 -8.17
CA GLY A 112 -6.69 -18.24 -9.31
C GLY A 112 -7.95 -17.39 -9.08
N LYS A 113 -8.79 -17.29 -10.13
CA LYS A 113 -9.99 -16.42 -10.14
C LYS A 113 -11.05 -16.74 -9.06
N ARG A 114 -11.05 -17.97 -8.54
CA ARG A 114 -12.01 -18.38 -7.50
C ARG A 114 -11.89 -17.58 -6.20
N PHE A 115 -10.73 -16.96 -5.96
CA PHE A 115 -10.42 -16.23 -4.72
C PHE A 115 -10.55 -14.71 -4.83
N TYR A 116 -11.12 -14.17 -5.90
CA TYR A 116 -11.22 -12.72 -6.06
C TYR A 116 -11.95 -12.01 -4.93
N THR A 117 -13.12 -12.53 -4.56
CA THR A 117 -13.91 -11.95 -3.47
C THR A 117 -13.19 -12.05 -2.13
N LEU A 118 -12.56 -13.21 -1.86
CA LEU A 118 -11.78 -13.38 -0.63
C LEU A 118 -10.54 -12.50 -0.62
N SER A 119 -9.82 -12.35 -1.74
CA SER A 119 -8.69 -11.41 -1.83
C SER A 119 -9.10 -9.98 -1.51
N LEU A 120 -10.26 -9.54 -2.02
CA LEU A 120 -10.78 -8.21 -1.73
C LEU A 120 -11.11 -8.03 -0.24
N MET A 121 -11.72 -9.04 0.38
CA MET A 121 -11.99 -9.03 1.82
C MET A 121 -10.70 -8.98 2.63
N LEU A 122 -9.67 -9.74 2.21
CA LEU A 122 -8.35 -9.73 2.87
C LEU A 122 -7.65 -8.36 2.72
N TYR A 123 -7.72 -7.72 1.56
CA TYR A 123 -7.18 -6.35 1.40
C TYR A 123 -7.83 -5.37 2.35
N LEU A 124 -9.18 -5.40 2.47
CA LEU A 124 -9.91 -4.54 3.40
C LEU A 124 -9.57 -4.86 4.86
N LEU A 125 -9.55 -6.14 5.22
CA LEU A 125 -9.18 -6.59 6.57
C LEU A 125 -7.79 -6.05 6.94
N MET A 126 -6.78 -6.34 6.12
CA MET A 126 -5.40 -5.87 6.33
C MET A 126 -5.37 -4.34 6.40
N GLY A 127 -5.97 -3.64 5.42
CA GLY A 127 -5.96 -2.18 5.39
C GLY A 127 -6.56 -1.50 6.62
N TRP A 128 -7.48 -2.17 7.34
CA TRP A 128 -8.14 -1.65 8.55
C TRP A 128 -7.59 -2.23 9.85
N MET A 129 -6.57 -3.08 9.82
CA MET A 129 -5.98 -3.64 11.05
C MET A 129 -5.39 -2.58 11.99
N ALA A 130 -4.97 -1.43 11.48
CA ALA A 130 -4.55 -0.28 12.30
C ALA A 130 -5.61 0.20 13.30
N VAL A 131 -6.90 -0.10 13.07
CA VAL A 131 -7.99 0.24 14.00
C VAL A 131 -7.80 -0.47 15.34
N PHE A 132 -7.23 -1.68 15.37
CA PHE A 132 -6.94 -2.38 16.64
C PHE A 132 -5.80 -1.74 17.43
N ALA A 133 -4.97 -0.93 16.77
CA ALA A 133 -3.90 -0.15 17.39
C ALA A 133 -4.18 1.36 17.39
N VAL A 134 -5.44 1.79 17.17
CA VAL A 134 -5.78 3.21 17.06
C VAL A 134 -5.41 4.01 18.31
N LEU A 135 -5.60 3.44 19.50
CA LEU A 135 -5.27 4.12 20.75
C LEU A 135 -3.75 4.26 20.97
N PRO A 136 -2.93 3.21 20.80
CA PRO A 136 -1.47 3.36 20.75
C PRO A 136 -1.02 4.37 19.69
N LEU A 137 -1.53 4.30 18.47
CA LEU A 137 -1.20 5.24 17.38
C LEU A 137 -1.54 6.69 17.76
N TYR A 138 -2.72 6.94 18.32
CA TYR A 138 -3.15 8.27 18.75
C TYR A 138 -2.23 8.85 19.83
N ARG A 139 -1.71 8.00 20.73
CA ARG A 139 -0.79 8.42 21.79
C ARG A 139 0.65 8.63 21.30
N ALA A 140 1.07 7.89 20.27
CA ALA A 140 2.43 7.89 19.76
C ALA A 140 2.67 8.86 18.60
N SER A 141 1.61 9.42 17.98
CA SER A 141 1.73 10.28 16.81
C SER A 141 0.91 11.57 16.94
N PRO A 142 1.31 12.63 16.22
CA PRO A 142 0.49 13.82 16.14
C PRO A 142 -0.83 13.54 15.42
N GLY A 143 -1.91 14.23 15.80
CA GLY A 143 -3.26 13.97 15.25
C GLY A 143 -3.35 14.05 13.74
N TRP A 144 -2.60 14.93 13.08
CA TRP A 144 -2.57 15.04 11.61
C TRP A 144 -2.09 13.74 10.92
N PHE A 145 -1.13 13.02 11.54
CA PHE A 145 -0.62 11.76 11.02
C PHE A 145 -1.74 10.71 10.95
N LEU A 146 -2.48 10.57 12.04
CA LEU A 146 -3.60 9.62 12.10
C LEU A 146 -4.70 9.97 11.09
N TRP A 147 -5.04 11.26 10.95
CA TRP A 147 -6.03 11.69 9.96
C TRP A 147 -5.61 11.40 8.52
N LEU A 148 -4.34 11.55 8.18
CA LEU A 148 -3.83 11.23 6.86
C LEU A 148 -3.83 9.70 6.61
N LEU A 149 -3.48 8.89 7.62
CA LEU A 149 -3.56 7.42 7.51
C LEU A 149 -5.01 6.96 7.31
N LEU A 150 -5.93 7.45 8.12
CA LEU A 150 -7.37 7.12 8.02
C LEU A 150 -7.96 7.61 6.70
N GLY A 151 -7.61 8.81 6.26
CA GLY A 151 -8.01 9.37 4.97
C GLY A 151 -7.52 8.50 3.80
N GLY A 152 -6.29 8.00 3.87
CA GLY A 152 -5.76 7.05 2.90
C GLY A 152 -6.53 5.72 2.89
N GLY A 153 -6.82 5.15 4.06
CA GLY A 153 -7.65 3.94 4.21
C GLY A 153 -9.07 4.14 3.67
N ALA A 154 -9.67 5.29 3.95
CA ALA A 154 -10.99 5.66 3.44
C ALA A 154 -10.98 5.80 1.90
N ALA A 155 -9.93 6.43 1.33
CA ALA A 155 -9.79 6.52 -0.12
C ALA A 155 -9.72 5.14 -0.78
N TYR A 156 -8.89 4.23 -0.27
CA TYR A 156 -8.84 2.85 -0.77
C TYR A 156 -10.20 2.15 -0.67
N THR A 157 -10.89 2.29 0.46
CA THR A 157 -12.21 1.65 0.69
C THR A 157 -13.26 2.19 -0.27
N LEU A 158 -13.31 3.51 -0.47
CA LEU A 158 -14.20 4.13 -1.45
C LEU A 158 -13.86 3.66 -2.87
N GLY A 159 -12.58 3.54 -3.18
CA GLY A 159 -12.12 3.01 -4.46
C GLY A 159 -12.66 1.60 -4.74
N VAL A 160 -12.74 0.72 -3.72
CA VAL A 160 -13.27 -0.65 -3.88
C VAL A 160 -14.69 -0.66 -4.46
N VAL A 161 -15.53 0.34 -4.17
CA VAL A 161 -16.87 0.45 -4.75
C VAL A 161 -16.79 0.56 -6.28
N PHE A 162 -15.85 1.37 -6.79
CA PHE A 162 -15.64 1.52 -8.24
C PHE A 162 -14.98 0.29 -8.86
N PHE A 163 -14.13 -0.41 -8.12
CA PHE A 163 -13.56 -1.69 -8.54
C PHE A 163 -14.62 -2.78 -8.68
N LEU A 164 -15.57 -2.87 -7.75
CA LEU A 164 -16.68 -3.84 -7.81
C LEU A 164 -17.65 -3.55 -8.98
N LEU A 165 -17.69 -2.32 -9.43
CA LEU A 165 -18.55 -1.86 -10.52
C LEU A 165 -17.76 -1.57 -11.81
N ASP A 166 -16.59 -2.19 -11.98
CA ASP A 166 -15.63 -1.93 -13.08
C ASP A 166 -16.17 -2.25 -14.48
N GLN A 167 -17.30 -2.98 -14.57
CA GLN A 167 -18.06 -3.19 -15.82
C GLN A 167 -18.57 -1.87 -16.42
N ARG A 168 -18.71 -0.81 -15.62
CA ARG A 168 -19.14 0.48 -16.08
C ARG A 168 -17.97 1.29 -16.65
N LYS A 169 -18.23 2.00 -17.75
CA LYS A 169 -17.23 2.84 -18.43
C LYS A 169 -16.55 3.78 -17.42
N TYR A 170 -15.24 3.87 -17.45
CA TYR A 170 -14.37 4.69 -16.60
C TYR A 170 -14.26 4.29 -15.12
N PHE A 171 -15.07 3.37 -14.57
CA PHE A 171 -15.03 3.03 -13.14
C PHE A 171 -13.69 2.42 -12.73
N HIS A 172 -13.10 1.60 -13.58
CA HIS A 172 -11.75 1.08 -13.35
C HIS A 172 -10.69 2.22 -13.29
N SER A 173 -10.83 3.25 -14.11
CA SER A 173 -9.93 4.41 -14.04
C SER A 173 -10.14 5.24 -12.76
N ILE A 174 -11.39 5.37 -12.31
CA ILE A 174 -11.73 6.03 -11.03
C ILE A 174 -11.12 5.25 -9.86
N TRP A 175 -11.20 3.92 -9.87
CA TRP A 175 -10.52 3.07 -8.91
C TRP A 175 -9.03 3.41 -8.78
N HIS A 176 -8.31 3.53 -9.90
CA HIS A 176 -6.90 3.90 -9.88
C HIS A 176 -6.64 5.30 -9.30
N ILE A 177 -7.54 6.25 -9.49
CA ILE A 177 -7.43 7.59 -8.87
C ILE A 177 -7.50 7.47 -7.34
N PHE A 178 -8.45 6.68 -6.82
CA PHE A 178 -8.56 6.43 -5.39
C PHE A 178 -7.34 5.71 -4.81
N VAL A 179 -6.77 4.75 -5.55
CA VAL A 179 -5.53 4.07 -5.15
C VAL A 179 -4.37 5.08 -5.05
N ILE A 180 -4.20 5.95 -6.05
CA ILE A 180 -3.15 6.98 -6.03
C ILE A 180 -3.39 7.97 -4.88
N ALA A 181 -4.63 8.42 -4.66
CA ALA A 181 -4.96 9.33 -3.57
C ALA A 181 -4.67 8.72 -2.20
N GLY A 182 -5.08 7.46 -1.98
CA GLY A 182 -4.80 6.72 -0.75
C GLY A 182 -3.29 6.57 -0.49
N THR A 183 -2.54 6.15 -1.52
CA THR A 183 -1.08 6.05 -1.44
C THR A 183 -0.44 7.41 -1.14
N ALA A 184 -0.87 8.48 -1.81
CA ALA A 184 -0.30 9.81 -1.61
C ALA A 184 -0.52 10.34 -0.19
N LEU A 185 -1.72 10.17 0.38
CA LEU A 185 -2.02 10.58 1.75
C LEU A 185 -1.15 9.83 2.77
N GLN A 186 -1.03 8.51 2.64
CA GLN A 186 -0.23 7.69 3.54
C GLN A 186 1.26 7.95 3.35
N PHE A 187 1.71 8.10 2.12
CA PHE A 187 3.11 8.42 1.80
C PHE A 187 3.51 9.78 2.38
N TRP A 188 2.66 10.79 2.23
CA TRP A 188 2.90 12.11 2.82
C TRP A 188 2.99 12.06 4.35
N ALA A 189 2.06 11.34 5.00
CA ALA A 189 2.09 11.16 6.45
C ALA A 189 3.41 10.53 6.91
N ILE A 190 3.82 9.45 6.26
CA ILE A 190 5.03 8.70 6.61
C ILE A 190 6.29 9.54 6.41
N LEU A 191 6.41 10.26 5.28
CA LEU A 191 7.57 11.12 5.02
C LEU A 191 7.70 12.26 6.02
N GLN A 192 6.59 12.92 6.36
CA GLN A 192 6.59 14.01 7.33
C GLN A 192 6.91 13.53 8.76
N PHE A 193 6.61 12.28 9.09
CA PHE A 193 6.93 11.68 10.37
C PHE A 193 8.39 11.20 10.43
N ALA A 194 8.95 10.82 9.30
CA ALA A 194 10.30 10.28 9.18
C ALA A 194 11.41 11.35 9.07
N GLY A 195 11.07 12.58 8.70
CA GLY A 195 11.99 13.73 8.60
C GLY A 195 11.99 14.54 9.85
#